data_533828b088769f309af0b931c86849c6
#
_entry.id   533828b088769f309af0b931c86849c6
#
_cell.length_a   1.000
_cell.length_b   1.000
_cell.length_c   1.000
_cell.angle_alpha   90.00
_cell.angle_beta   90.00
_cell.angle_gamma   90.00
#
_symmetry.space_group_name_H-M   'P 1'
#
loop_
_entity.id
_entity.type
_entity.pdbx_description
1 polymer ?
#
loop_
_entity_poly.entity_id
_entity_poly.type
_entity_poly.pdbx_seq_one_letter_code
_entity_poly.pdbx_strand_id
1 'polypeptide(L)'
;MITIYTKNNCTQCKMAKKIMDRSGVEYEEINIDKNPDYIPFLKDKGIASAPVIFYGNNEDFIVGFQPEKIKKLAKVMVKKQ
;
A
#
# COMPACT_ATOMS: atom_id res chain seq x y z
N MET A 1 11.50 1.06 -1.06
CA MET A 1 10.69 0.25 -0.15
C MET A 1 9.21 0.58 -0.30
N ILE A 2 8.38 -0.41 -0.16
CA ILE A 2 6.94 -0.22 -0.31
C ILE A 2 6.28 -0.13 1.06
N THR A 3 5.39 0.85 1.23
CA THR A 3 4.61 1.01 2.44
C THR A 3 3.14 0.98 2.06
N ILE A 4 2.37 0.09 2.71
CA ILE A 4 0.93 0.03 2.48
C ILE A 4 0.20 0.53 3.73
N TYR A 5 -0.69 1.49 3.54
CA TYR A 5 -1.55 2.00 4.61
C TYR A 5 -2.88 1.28 4.54
N THR A 6 -3.29 0.68 5.65
CA THR A 6 -4.49 -0.13 5.73
C THR A 6 -5.40 0.34 6.84
N LYS A 7 -6.60 -0.24 6.89
CA LYS A 7 -7.57 0.03 7.95
C LYS A 7 -8.11 -1.29 8.48
N ASN A 8 -8.76 -1.23 9.64
CA ASN A 8 -9.43 -2.39 10.17
C ASN A 8 -10.59 -2.79 9.26
N ASN A 9 -10.85 -4.09 9.17
CA ASN A 9 -11.98 -4.63 8.40
C ASN A 9 -11.99 -4.17 6.95
N CYS A 10 -10.83 -4.12 6.35
CA CYS A 10 -10.68 -3.67 4.96
C CYS A 10 -10.37 -4.87 4.07
N THR A 11 -11.38 -5.34 3.37
CA THR A 11 -11.24 -6.47 2.46
C THR A 11 -10.25 -6.15 1.34
N GLN A 12 -10.35 -4.94 0.79
CA GLN A 12 -9.47 -4.53 -0.30
C GLN A 12 -8.02 -4.44 0.15
N CYS A 13 -7.79 -4.04 1.39
CA CYS A 13 -6.44 -4.02 1.94
C CYS A 13 -5.86 -5.43 2.00
N LYS A 14 -6.67 -6.38 2.43
CA LYS A 14 -6.24 -7.78 2.48
C LYS A 14 -5.90 -8.30 1.09
N MET A 15 -6.71 -7.95 0.11
CA MET A 15 -6.48 -8.39 -1.27
C MET A 15 -5.21 -7.79 -1.84
N ALA A 16 -4.96 -6.52 -1.55
CA ALA A 16 -3.74 -5.86 -2.01
C ALA A 16 -2.50 -6.54 -1.42
N LYS A 17 -2.55 -6.82 -0.11
CA LYS A 17 -1.43 -7.50 0.53
C LYS A 17 -1.21 -8.89 -0.04
N LYS A 18 -2.30 -9.58 -0.36
CA LYS A 18 -2.19 -10.91 -0.95
C LYS A 18 -1.44 -10.89 -2.27
N ILE A 19 -1.72 -9.90 -3.09
CA ILE A 19 -1.04 -9.78 -4.38
C ILE A 19 0.46 -9.58 -4.16
N MET A 20 0.80 -8.70 -3.22
CA MET A 20 2.21 -8.44 -2.94
C MET A 20 2.91 -9.64 -2.32
N ASP A 21 2.20 -10.36 -1.44
CA ASP A 21 2.76 -11.56 -0.82
C ASP A 21 3.06 -12.62 -1.87
N ARG A 22 2.14 -12.82 -2.80
CA ARG A 22 2.31 -13.81 -3.86
C ARG A 22 3.43 -13.45 -4.82
N SER A 23 3.67 -12.16 -4.97
CA SER A 23 4.72 -11.69 -5.87
C SER A 23 6.09 -11.71 -5.21
N GLY A 24 6.16 -11.97 -3.91
CA GLY A 24 7.42 -12.02 -3.19
C GLY A 24 8.02 -10.66 -2.94
N VAL A 25 7.22 -9.60 -2.99
CA VAL A 25 7.70 -8.26 -2.74
C VAL A 25 7.63 -7.96 -1.24
N GLU A 26 8.64 -7.27 -0.74
CA GLU A 26 8.67 -6.86 0.65
C GLU A 26 7.99 -5.52 0.81
N TYR A 27 7.22 -5.37 1.88
CA TYR A 27 6.54 -4.12 2.16
C TYR A 27 6.33 -3.97 3.65
N GLU A 28 6.10 -2.75 4.07
CA GLU A 28 5.75 -2.43 5.45
C GLU A 28 4.26 -2.07 5.48
N GLU A 29 3.55 -2.63 6.44
CA GLU A 29 2.14 -2.32 6.61
C GLU A 29 1.94 -1.39 7.80
N ILE A 30 1.19 -0.31 7.58
CA ILE A 30 0.82 0.62 8.64
C ILE A 30 -0.69 0.69 8.68
N ASN A 31 -1.28 0.20 9.77
CA ASN A 31 -2.73 0.25 9.97
C ASN A 31 -3.06 1.61 10.60
N ILE A 32 -3.78 2.45 9.85
CA ILE A 32 -4.05 3.82 10.30
C ILE A 32 -5.09 3.90 11.40
N ASP A 33 -5.89 2.86 11.58
CA ASP A 33 -6.82 2.81 12.72
C ASP A 33 -6.07 2.60 14.02
N LYS A 34 -4.94 1.88 13.95
CA LYS A 34 -4.08 1.66 15.12
C LYS A 34 -3.02 2.74 15.24
N ASN A 35 -2.74 3.45 14.16
CA ASN A 35 -1.73 4.49 14.12
C ASN A 35 -2.31 5.76 13.51
N PRO A 36 -3.24 6.42 14.21
CA PRO A 36 -3.97 7.56 13.64
C PRO A 36 -3.09 8.76 13.32
N ASP A 37 -1.87 8.80 13.81
CA ASP A 37 -0.96 9.89 13.53
C ASP A 37 -0.65 10.01 12.04
N TYR A 38 -0.85 8.95 11.27
CA TYR A 38 -0.60 8.98 9.83
C TYR A 38 -1.76 9.59 9.03
N ILE A 39 -2.91 9.78 9.67
CA ILE A 39 -4.08 10.29 8.95
C ILE A 39 -3.87 11.70 8.40
N PRO A 40 -3.31 12.66 9.16
CA PRO A 40 -3.06 13.98 8.59
C PRO A 40 -2.11 13.95 7.39
N PHE A 41 -1.11 13.08 7.46
CA PHE A 41 -0.17 12.92 6.36
C PHE A 41 -0.89 12.50 5.08
N LEU A 42 -1.81 11.56 5.19
CA LEU A 42 -2.56 11.09 4.03
C LEU A 42 -3.55 12.15 3.53
N LYS A 43 -4.17 12.86 4.45
CA LYS A 43 -5.11 13.93 4.07
C LYS A 43 -4.40 15.05 3.33
N ASP A 44 -3.19 15.38 3.73
CA ASP A 44 -2.41 16.40 3.05
C ASP A 44 -2.17 16.06 1.59
N LYS A 45 -2.16 14.78 1.27
CA LYS A 45 -1.97 14.31 -0.10
C LYS A 45 -3.30 14.09 -0.83
N GLY A 46 -4.41 14.47 -0.21
CA GLY A 46 -5.72 14.31 -0.81
C GLY A 46 -6.23 12.89 -0.77
N ILE A 47 -5.72 12.07 0.11
CA ILE A 47 -6.07 10.66 0.18
C ILE A 47 -7.08 10.43 1.28
N ALA A 48 -8.21 9.81 0.93
CA ALA A 48 -9.27 9.55 1.90
C ALA A 48 -9.71 8.08 1.91
N SER A 49 -8.99 7.23 1.21
CA SER A 49 -9.36 5.81 1.08
C SER A 49 -8.20 4.90 1.43
N ALA A 50 -8.51 3.64 1.69
CA ALA A 50 -7.53 2.58 1.87
C ALA A 50 -7.89 1.46 0.91
N PRO A 51 -6.94 0.63 0.48
CA PRO A 51 -5.51 0.71 0.79
C PRO A 51 -4.81 1.81 0.01
N VAL A 52 -3.68 2.28 0.54
CA VAL A 52 -2.82 3.21 -0.18
C VAL A 52 -1.42 2.63 -0.15
N ILE A 53 -0.80 2.54 -1.32
CA ILE A 53 0.52 1.93 -1.45
C ILE A 53 1.50 2.99 -1.92
N PHE A 54 2.47 3.31 -1.08
CA PHE A 54 3.55 4.22 -1.44
C PHE A 54 4.77 3.42 -1.89
N TYR A 55 5.45 3.92 -2.89
CA TYR A 55 6.64 3.25 -3.41
C TYR A 55 7.67 4.27 -3.85
N GLY A 56 8.83 3.76 -4.26
CA GLY A 56 9.93 4.66 -4.59
C GLY A 56 10.43 5.36 -3.35
N ASN A 57 10.49 6.68 -3.40
CA ASN A 57 10.93 7.50 -2.27
C ASN A 57 9.75 8.03 -1.47
N ASN A 58 8.64 7.30 -1.45
CA ASN A 58 7.40 7.71 -0.80
C ASN A 58 6.79 8.94 -1.45
N GLU A 59 7.06 9.12 -2.73
CA GLU A 59 6.49 10.23 -3.49
C GLU A 59 5.40 9.76 -4.43
N ASP A 60 5.49 8.51 -4.87
CA ASP A 60 4.49 7.92 -5.74
C ASP A 60 3.60 7.00 -4.94
N PHE A 61 2.32 6.97 -5.29
CA PHE A 61 1.39 6.13 -4.55
C PHE A 61 0.22 5.69 -5.42
N ILE A 62 -0.38 4.57 -5.01
CA ILE A 62 -1.58 4.02 -5.62
C ILE A 62 -2.68 4.08 -4.57
N VAL A 63 -3.81 4.72 -4.90
CA VAL A 63 -4.93 4.86 -3.98
C VAL A 63 -6.01 3.84 -4.35
N GLY A 64 -6.48 3.11 -3.36
CA GLY A 64 -7.53 2.13 -3.52
C GLY A 64 -7.02 0.82 -4.09
N PHE A 65 -7.93 -0.13 -4.25
CA PHE A 65 -7.56 -1.44 -4.77
C PHE A 65 -7.57 -1.40 -6.29
N GLN A 66 -6.40 -1.36 -6.86
CA GLN A 66 -6.20 -1.36 -8.31
C GLN A 66 -5.27 -2.51 -8.65
N PRO A 67 -5.85 -3.72 -8.82
CA PRO A 67 -5.03 -4.93 -8.93
C PRO A 67 -4.02 -4.89 -10.07
N GLU A 68 -4.38 -4.29 -11.20
CA GLU A 68 -3.46 -4.20 -12.33
C GLU A 68 -2.23 -3.39 -11.98
N LYS A 69 -2.43 -2.26 -11.34
CA LYS A 69 -1.31 -1.39 -10.95
C LYS A 69 -0.49 -2.03 -9.85
N ILE A 70 -1.15 -2.70 -8.91
CA ILE A 70 -0.44 -3.37 -7.81
C ILE A 70 0.42 -4.50 -8.34
N LYS A 71 -0.11 -5.28 -9.28
CA LYS A 71 0.66 -6.37 -9.88
C LYS A 71 1.86 -5.85 -10.64
N LYS A 72 1.68 -4.75 -11.36
CA LYS A 72 2.76 -4.13 -12.11
C LYS A 72 3.84 -3.63 -11.17
N LEU A 73 3.42 -2.96 -10.09
CA LEU A 73 4.36 -2.45 -9.10
C LEU A 73 5.15 -3.59 -8.46
N ALA A 74 4.45 -4.64 -8.07
CA ALA A 74 5.09 -5.78 -7.43
C ALA A 74 6.12 -6.41 -8.36
N LYS A 75 5.79 -6.49 -9.64
CA LYS A 75 6.70 -7.08 -10.63
C LYS A 75 7.98 -6.27 -10.77
N VAL A 76 7.86 -4.95 -10.71
CA VAL A 76 9.00 -4.05 -10.84
C VAL A 76 9.84 -4.02 -9.57
N MET A 77 9.18 -4.07 -8.43
CA MET A 77 9.83 -3.87 -7.13
C MET A 77 10.32 -5.15 -6.49
N VAL A 78 9.97 -6.32 -7.03
CA VAL A 78 10.43 -7.57 -6.47
C VAL A 78 11.95 -7.68 -6.67
N LYS A 79 12.62 -8.12 -5.63
CA LYS A 79 14.06 -8.26 -5.71
C LYS A 79 14.44 -9.55 -6.41
N LYS A 80 15.29 -9.44 -7.39
CA LYS A 80 15.84 -10.60 -8.07
C LYS A 80 17.06 -11.11 -7.34
N GLN A 81 17.14 -12.40 -7.21
CA GLN A 81 18.28 -13.03 -6.55
C GLN A 81 19.28 -13.51 -7.59
#